data_a6830bf24e9c8a312783d244a65323d8
#
_entry.id   a6830bf24e9c8a312783d244a65323d8
#
_cell.length_a   1.000
_cell.length_b   1.000
_cell.length_c   1.000
_cell.angle_alpha   90.00
_cell.angle_beta   90.00
_cell.angle_gamma   90.00
#
_symmetry.space_group_name_H-M   'P 1'
#
loop_
_entity.id
_entity.type
_entity.pdbx_description
1 polymer ?
#
loop_
_entity_poly.entity_id
_entity_poly.type
_entity_poly.pdbx_seq_one_letter_code
_entity_poly.pdbx_strand_id
1 'polypeptide(L)'
;WAVHLAMTKAAVRAMDTIQKFSESKGKIIKDFIVLGGSKRGWTTWLTGAVDHRVRAMVPASIDMLNLGQQFIHHWEAYGFYAPALDDYVAFDLPCRMQTPEGQALLQVIDPYAYRDRYTMPKLILNSTGDQFFTSDSSRFHYADLPEPKWLRYAPNTDHKQNDDVIRAALSWIDDVLDNKTSPNLQWKLSPRGVLWVRPSATPKEVRLWQATNPEARDFRLEEIGAGWTSQILQPRRNGLYAARVRPPAAGWTAFMIEATFDVAGPEELNPDQVYTTGVQVIPDTLPYQGTACRNE
;
A
#
# COMPACT_ATOMS: atom_id res chain seq x y z
N TRP A 1 -7.00 -0.84 -24.33
CA TRP A 1 -7.66 0.36 -23.72
C TRP A 1 -7.43 0.35 -22.22
N ALA A 2 -6.92 1.46 -21.68
CA ALA A 2 -6.85 1.66 -20.26
C ALA A 2 -8.26 1.93 -19.71
N VAL A 3 -8.90 0.91 -19.14
CA VAL A 3 -10.29 0.98 -18.63
C VAL A 3 -10.42 1.89 -17.40
N HIS A 4 -9.31 2.27 -16.78
CA HIS A 4 -9.27 3.02 -15.52
C HIS A 4 -9.98 4.37 -15.58
N LEU A 5 -9.88 5.09 -16.72
CA LEU A 5 -10.59 6.36 -16.89
C LEU A 5 -12.11 6.16 -16.97
N ALA A 6 -12.57 5.10 -17.64
CA ALA A 6 -13.98 4.74 -17.70
C ALA A 6 -14.51 4.34 -16.32
N MET A 7 -13.72 3.57 -15.55
CA MET A 7 -14.06 3.17 -14.17
C MET A 7 -14.11 4.39 -13.24
N THR A 8 -13.15 5.31 -13.35
CA THR A 8 -13.14 6.56 -12.58
C THR A 8 -14.37 7.41 -12.90
N LYS A 9 -14.70 7.56 -14.21
CA LYS A 9 -15.93 8.25 -14.62
C LYS A 9 -17.18 7.59 -14.03
N ALA A 10 -17.24 6.25 -14.00
CA ALA A 10 -18.35 5.52 -13.40
C ALA A 10 -18.48 5.80 -11.89
N ALA A 11 -17.35 5.84 -11.16
CA ALA A 11 -17.35 6.18 -9.74
C ALA A 11 -17.84 7.60 -9.48
N VAL A 12 -17.38 8.59 -10.26
CA VAL A 12 -17.86 9.99 -10.19
C VAL A 12 -19.36 10.06 -10.46
N ARG A 13 -19.87 9.38 -11.51
CA ARG A 13 -21.30 9.35 -11.81
C ARG A 13 -22.15 8.62 -10.77
N ALA A 14 -21.59 7.62 -10.11
CA ALA A 14 -22.25 6.98 -8.97
C ALA A 14 -22.46 7.98 -7.81
N MET A 15 -21.45 8.79 -7.51
CA MET A 15 -21.57 9.86 -6.51
C MET A 15 -22.63 10.89 -6.90
N ASP A 16 -22.70 11.33 -8.17
CA ASP A 16 -23.75 12.22 -8.69
C ASP A 16 -25.15 11.61 -8.47
N THR A 17 -25.29 10.32 -8.79
CA THR A 17 -26.55 9.59 -8.66
C THR A 17 -26.98 9.49 -7.20
N ILE A 18 -26.04 9.16 -6.29
CA ILE A 18 -26.32 9.06 -4.85
C ILE A 18 -26.76 10.42 -4.32
N GLN A 19 -26.09 11.51 -4.67
CA GLN A 19 -26.49 12.86 -4.25
C GLN A 19 -27.91 13.19 -4.72
N LYS A 20 -28.18 13.00 -6.00
CA LYS A 20 -29.51 13.29 -6.57
C LYS A 20 -30.63 12.44 -5.95
N PHE A 21 -30.35 11.15 -5.74
CA PHE A 21 -31.30 10.26 -5.05
C PHE A 21 -31.54 10.69 -3.60
N SER A 22 -30.48 11.04 -2.86
CA SER A 22 -30.59 11.47 -1.46
C SER A 22 -31.36 12.78 -1.32
N GLU A 23 -31.14 13.74 -2.22
CA GLU A 23 -31.91 14.98 -2.29
C GLU A 23 -33.40 14.71 -2.47
N SER A 24 -33.78 13.74 -3.33
CA SER A 24 -35.17 13.33 -3.52
C SER A 24 -35.83 12.73 -2.24
N LYS A 25 -35.00 12.36 -1.27
CA LYS A 25 -35.41 11.86 0.06
C LYS A 25 -35.23 12.90 1.18
N GLY A 26 -34.95 14.15 0.84
CA GLY A 26 -34.72 15.24 1.78
C GLY A 26 -33.40 15.15 2.54
N LYS A 27 -32.44 14.37 2.04
CA LYS A 27 -31.09 14.23 2.64
C LYS A 27 -30.04 14.84 1.74
N ILE A 28 -29.11 15.58 2.32
CA ILE A 28 -27.98 16.20 1.59
C ILE A 28 -26.71 15.43 1.92
N ILE A 29 -26.13 14.76 0.91
CA ILE A 29 -24.80 14.14 0.99
C ILE A 29 -23.82 15.09 0.29
N LYS A 30 -22.81 15.55 1.02
CA LYS A 30 -21.84 16.53 0.51
C LYS A 30 -20.54 15.87 0.04
N ASP A 31 -20.12 14.82 0.72
CA ASP A 31 -18.83 14.18 0.52
C ASP A 31 -18.93 12.65 0.61
N PHE A 32 -17.86 11.98 0.20
CA PHE A 32 -17.78 10.54 0.07
C PHE A 32 -16.44 10.03 0.60
N ILE A 33 -16.45 8.83 1.18
CA ILE A 33 -15.27 8.01 1.38
C ILE A 33 -15.27 6.97 0.26
N VAL A 34 -14.19 6.90 -0.51
CA VAL A 34 -14.06 5.94 -1.60
C VAL A 34 -13.09 4.84 -1.23
N LEU A 35 -13.46 3.59 -1.52
CA LEU A 35 -12.63 2.43 -1.25
C LEU A 35 -12.71 1.41 -2.37
N GLY A 36 -11.66 0.64 -2.55
CA GLY A 36 -11.64 -0.43 -3.54
C GLY A 36 -10.34 -1.20 -3.54
N GLY A 37 -10.41 -2.48 -3.94
CA GLY A 37 -9.25 -3.35 -4.03
C GLY A 37 -8.80 -3.59 -5.47
N SER A 38 -7.50 -3.79 -5.69
CA SER A 38 -6.90 -4.12 -6.97
C SER A 38 -7.23 -3.05 -8.05
N LYS A 39 -7.79 -3.42 -9.19
CA LYS A 39 -8.26 -2.45 -10.22
C LYS A 39 -9.20 -1.39 -9.65
N ARG A 40 -10.07 -1.72 -8.67
CA ARG A 40 -10.92 -0.74 -8.00
C ARG A 40 -10.12 0.15 -7.04
N GLY A 41 -9.02 -0.36 -6.46
CA GLY A 41 -8.06 0.46 -5.72
C GLY A 41 -7.37 1.49 -6.60
N TRP A 42 -7.01 1.11 -7.83
CA TRP A 42 -6.53 2.07 -8.84
C TRP A 42 -7.58 3.13 -9.16
N THR A 43 -8.84 2.70 -9.35
CA THR A 43 -9.96 3.62 -9.53
C THR A 43 -10.17 4.54 -8.32
N THR A 44 -9.98 4.02 -7.10
CA THR A 44 -10.03 4.80 -5.86
C THR A 44 -9.02 5.95 -5.89
N TRP A 45 -7.77 5.68 -6.23
CA TRP A 45 -6.74 6.69 -6.40
C TRP A 45 -7.15 7.75 -7.43
N LEU A 46 -7.52 7.33 -8.65
CA LEU A 46 -7.89 8.26 -9.71
C LEU A 46 -9.15 9.07 -9.38
N THR A 47 -10.12 8.48 -8.67
CA THR A 47 -11.31 9.19 -8.21
C THR A 47 -10.95 10.28 -7.21
N GLY A 48 -10.07 9.99 -6.25
CA GLY A 48 -9.56 10.98 -5.29
C GLY A 48 -8.78 12.12 -5.97
N ALA A 49 -8.14 11.84 -7.12
CA ALA A 49 -7.41 12.87 -7.88
C ALA A 49 -8.30 13.84 -8.64
N VAL A 50 -9.52 13.43 -9.04
CA VAL A 50 -10.36 14.19 -9.98
C VAL A 50 -11.65 14.74 -9.37
N ASP A 51 -12.05 14.28 -8.18
CA ASP A 51 -13.31 14.69 -7.56
C ASP A 51 -13.10 15.20 -6.12
N HIS A 52 -13.34 16.48 -5.91
CA HIS A 52 -13.15 17.16 -4.64
C HIS A 52 -14.16 16.74 -3.55
N ARG A 53 -15.20 16.00 -3.90
CA ARG A 53 -16.15 15.41 -2.92
C ARG A 53 -15.57 14.19 -2.21
N VAL A 54 -14.41 13.68 -2.65
CA VAL A 54 -13.73 12.60 -1.95
C VAL A 54 -13.07 13.15 -0.70
N ARG A 55 -13.71 12.88 0.44
CA ARG A 55 -13.25 13.32 1.76
C ARG A 55 -12.13 12.46 2.32
N ALA A 56 -12.14 11.16 2.02
CA ALA A 56 -11.10 10.21 2.39
C ALA A 56 -11.09 9.02 1.43
N MET A 57 -10.01 8.25 1.42
CA MET A 57 -9.90 7.09 0.53
C MET A 57 -9.15 5.92 1.15
N VAL A 58 -9.55 4.70 0.74
CA VAL A 58 -8.93 3.44 1.16
C VAL A 58 -8.59 2.61 -0.09
N PRO A 59 -7.48 2.88 -0.77
CA PRO A 59 -6.97 2.00 -1.82
C PRO A 59 -6.36 0.73 -1.20
N ALA A 60 -6.82 -0.44 -1.65
CA ALA A 60 -6.38 -1.73 -1.15
C ALA A 60 -5.81 -2.60 -2.26
N SER A 61 -4.81 -3.43 -1.94
CA SER A 61 -4.15 -4.36 -2.88
C SER A 61 -3.76 -3.70 -4.20
N ILE A 62 -3.15 -2.52 -4.13
CA ILE A 62 -2.74 -1.73 -5.30
C ILE A 62 -1.46 -0.94 -5.02
N ASP A 63 -0.40 -1.65 -4.74
CA ASP A 63 0.91 -1.10 -4.37
C ASP A 63 1.77 -0.79 -5.60
N MET A 64 1.22 -0.01 -6.55
CA MET A 64 1.79 0.13 -7.89
C MET A 64 2.05 1.58 -8.34
N LEU A 65 1.83 2.58 -7.49
CA LEU A 65 2.10 3.97 -7.85
C LEU A 65 3.58 4.13 -8.27
N ASN A 66 3.83 5.00 -9.25
CA ASN A 66 5.11 5.11 -9.95
C ASN A 66 5.40 3.85 -10.80
N LEU A 67 4.42 3.49 -11.59
CA LEU A 67 4.31 2.20 -12.29
C LEU A 67 5.56 1.84 -13.11
N GLY A 68 6.17 2.80 -13.77
CA GLY A 68 7.39 2.55 -14.56
C GLY A 68 8.53 2.02 -13.69
N GLN A 69 8.74 2.59 -12.49
CA GLN A 69 9.75 2.13 -11.54
C GLN A 69 9.38 0.77 -10.92
N GLN A 70 8.09 0.53 -10.70
CA GLN A 70 7.59 -0.75 -10.16
C GLN A 70 7.91 -1.93 -11.09
N PHE A 71 7.70 -1.80 -12.41
CA PHE A 71 8.02 -2.86 -13.34
C PHE A 71 9.52 -3.13 -13.45
N ILE A 72 10.36 -2.08 -13.42
CA ILE A 72 11.81 -2.24 -13.39
C ILE A 72 12.21 -2.99 -12.11
N HIS A 73 11.75 -2.53 -10.95
CA HIS A 73 12.08 -3.16 -9.67
C HIS A 73 11.57 -4.60 -9.58
N HIS A 74 10.39 -4.90 -10.10
CA HIS A 74 9.85 -6.25 -10.14
C HIS A 74 10.80 -7.20 -10.90
N TRP A 75 11.26 -6.78 -12.08
CA TRP A 75 12.24 -7.52 -12.85
C TRP A 75 13.58 -7.67 -12.10
N GLU A 76 14.10 -6.58 -11.57
CA GLU A 76 15.38 -6.58 -10.85
C GLU A 76 15.34 -7.41 -9.57
N ALA A 77 14.17 -7.53 -8.94
CA ALA A 77 13.96 -8.35 -7.75
C ALA A 77 13.82 -9.85 -8.08
N TYR A 78 13.08 -10.20 -9.13
CA TYR A 78 12.68 -11.59 -9.40
C TYR A 78 13.40 -12.22 -10.61
N GLY A 79 13.87 -11.42 -11.59
CA GLY A 79 14.40 -11.91 -12.88
C GLY A 79 13.32 -12.38 -13.85
N PHE A 80 12.06 -12.21 -13.49
CA PHE A 80 10.88 -12.49 -14.30
C PHE A 80 9.73 -11.61 -13.86
N TYR A 81 8.66 -11.55 -14.63
CA TYR A 81 7.39 -10.98 -14.16
C TYR A 81 6.52 -12.10 -13.59
N ALA A 82 5.98 -11.89 -12.38
CA ALA A 82 5.15 -12.90 -11.73
C ALA A 82 3.96 -13.31 -12.62
N PRO A 83 3.53 -14.60 -12.60
CA PRO A 83 2.43 -15.09 -13.43
C PRO A 83 1.13 -14.26 -13.33
N ALA A 84 0.89 -13.64 -12.18
CA ALA A 84 -0.23 -12.73 -12.00
C ALA A 84 -0.19 -11.52 -12.97
N LEU A 85 0.98 -11.20 -13.54
CA LEU A 85 1.18 -10.11 -14.50
C LEU A 85 1.13 -10.56 -15.96
N ASP A 86 0.86 -11.83 -16.26
CA ASP A 86 0.90 -12.39 -17.62
C ASP A 86 0.07 -11.58 -18.62
N ASP A 87 -1.12 -11.12 -18.24
CA ASP A 87 -1.96 -10.27 -19.09
C ASP A 87 -1.26 -8.96 -19.49
N TYR A 88 -0.45 -8.40 -18.60
CA TYR A 88 0.30 -7.17 -18.86
C TYR A 88 1.53 -7.44 -19.71
N VAL A 89 2.20 -8.57 -19.48
CA VAL A 89 3.38 -9.00 -20.22
C VAL A 89 3.00 -9.41 -21.65
N ALA A 90 1.86 -10.07 -21.83
CA ALA A 90 1.34 -10.46 -23.15
C ALA A 90 1.09 -9.25 -24.08
N PHE A 91 0.83 -8.07 -23.50
CA PHE A 91 0.72 -6.81 -24.23
C PHE A 91 2.02 -6.00 -24.27
N ASP A 92 3.13 -6.57 -23.80
CA ASP A 92 4.45 -5.94 -23.73
C ASP A 92 4.42 -4.60 -22.95
N LEU A 93 3.53 -4.47 -21.96
CA LEU A 93 3.36 -3.24 -21.22
C LEU A 93 4.61 -2.82 -20.44
N PRO A 94 5.38 -3.74 -19.80
CA PRO A 94 6.60 -3.35 -19.10
C PRO A 94 7.59 -2.59 -19.99
N CYS A 95 7.73 -3.01 -21.26
CA CYS A 95 8.64 -2.37 -22.21
C CYS A 95 8.01 -1.13 -22.86
N ARG A 96 6.75 -1.21 -23.24
CA ARG A 96 6.03 -0.06 -23.81
C ARG A 96 5.98 1.13 -22.86
N MET A 97 5.91 0.91 -21.54
CA MET A 97 5.95 1.99 -20.55
C MET A 97 7.28 2.76 -20.53
N GLN A 98 8.34 2.22 -21.15
CA GLN A 98 9.64 2.90 -21.27
C GLN A 98 9.74 3.77 -22.52
N THR A 99 8.81 3.62 -23.48
CA THR A 99 8.75 4.47 -24.67
C THR A 99 8.17 5.85 -24.36
N PRO A 100 8.41 6.86 -25.22
CA PRO A 100 7.79 8.19 -25.05
C PRO A 100 6.26 8.13 -24.98
N GLU A 101 5.61 7.27 -25.78
CA GLU A 101 4.15 7.08 -25.80
C GLU A 101 3.68 6.42 -24.49
N GLY A 102 4.42 5.44 -24.00
CA GLY A 102 4.14 4.79 -22.70
C GLY A 102 4.29 5.77 -21.53
N GLN A 103 5.33 6.58 -21.54
CA GLN A 103 5.50 7.64 -20.55
C GLN A 103 4.37 8.68 -20.61
N ALA A 104 3.91 9.06 -21.80
CA ALA A 104 2.76 9.93 -21.96
C ALA A 104 1.46 9.28 -21.42
N LEU A 105 1.29 7.96 -21.64
CA LEU A 105 0.16 7.22 -21.07
C LEU A 105 0.21 7.20 -19.54
N LEU A 106 1.39 6.98 -18.94
CA LEU A 106 1.56 6.99 -17.47
C LEU A 106 1.15 8.34 -16.86
N GLN A 107 1.40 9.47 -17.51
CA GLN A 107 0.93 10.78 -17.05
C GLN A 107 -0.61 10.87 -16.95
N VAL A 108 -1.32 9.96 -17.61
CA VAL A 108 -2.79 9.93 -17.61
C VAL A 108 -3.36 8.87 -16.67
N ILE A 109 -2.74 7.69 -16.61
CA ILE A 109 -3.31 6.55 -15.90
C ILE A 109 -2.63 6.22 -14.58
N ASP A 110 -1.35 6.59 -14.40
CA ASP A 110 -0.64 6.31 -13.14
C ASP A 110 -1.11 7.31 -12.06
N PRO A 111 -1.67 6.83 -10.95
CA PRO A 111 -2.04 7.72 -9.84
C PRO A 111 -0.88 8.55 -9.32
N TYR A 112 0.36 8.09 -9.46
CA TYR A 112 1.54 8.84 -9.04
C TYR A 112 1.70 10.18 -9.74
N ALA A 113 1.24 10.30 -10.99
CA ALA A 113 1.24 11.58 -11.73
C ALA A 113 0.37 12.66 -11.05
N TYR A 114 -0.57 12.24 -10.21
CA TYR A 114 -1.50 13.11 -9.48
C TYR A 114 -1.22 13.20 -7.99
N ARG A 115 -0.07 12.70 -7.50
CA ARG A 115 0.24 12.54 -6.06
C ARG A 115 0.00 13.79 -5.23
N ASP A 116 0.30 14.97 -5.76
CA ASP A 116 0.13 16.25 -5.06
C ASP A 116 -1.35 16.61 -4.80
N ARG A 117 -2.29 15.94 -5.47
CA ARG A 117 -3.74 16.14 -5.29
C ARG A 117 -4.31 15.33 -4.11
N TYR A 118 -3.58 14.36 -3.60
CA TYR A 118 -4.06 13.48 -2.53
C TYR A 118 -3.89 14.11 -1.15
N THR A 119 -4.48 15.27 -0.94
CA THR A 119 -4.42 16.01 0.34
C THR A 119 -5.43 15.51 1.39
N MET A 120 -6.42 14.70 0.97
CA MET A 120 -7.37 14.07 1.88
C MET A 120 -6.74 12.91 2.66
N PRO A 121 -7.31 12.52 3.83
CA PRO A 121 -6.93 11.31 4.56
C PRO A 121 -6.97 10.06 3.68
N LYS A 122 -5.93 9.24 3.77
CA LYS A 122 -5.81 8.00 3.01
C LYS A 122 -5.21 6.88 3.82
N LEU A 123 -5.90 5.74 3.85
CA LEU A 123 -5.40 4.48 4.42
C LEU A 123 -5.06 3.52 3.28
N ILE A 124 -3.77 3.20 3.14
CA ILE A 124 -3.25 2.32 2.08
C ILE A 124 -3.12 0.92 2.66
N LEU A 125 -3.80 -0.06 2.06
CA LEU A 125 -3.84 -1.43 2.53
C LEU A 125 -3.17 -2.36 1.53
N ASN A 126 -2.08 -3.00 1.94
CA ASN A 126 -1.28 -3.91 1.13
C ASN A 126 -1.05 -5.23 1.85
N SER A 127 -0.58 -6.23 1.12
CA SER A 127 -0.23 -7.56 1.61
C SER A 127 1.26 -7.80 1.47
N THR A 128 1.87 -8.50 2.42
CA THR A 128 3.30 -8.80 2.35
C THR A 128 3.64 -9.87 1.33
N GLY A 129 2.68 -10.71 0.95
CA GLY A 129 2.82 -11.81 0.01
C GLY A 129 2.00 -11.65 -1.25
N ASP A 130 1.69 -10.41 -1.66
CA ASP A 130 0.94 -10.11 -2.89
C ASP A 130 1.69 -10.65 -4.11
N GLN A 131 0.97 -11.33 -5.01
CA GLN A 131 1.54 -11.92 -6.21
C GLN A 131 1.70 -10.94 -7.37
N PHE A 132 1.14 -9.73 -7.27
CA PHE A 132 1.27 -8.69 -8.31
C PHE A 132 2.38 -7.69 -8.01
N PHE A 133 2.69 -7.45 -6.73
CA PHE A 133 3.58 -6.38 -6.28
C PHE A 133 4.70 -6.93 -5.41
N THR A 134 5.92 -6.41 -5.58
CA THR A 134 7.01 -6.74 -4.65
C THR A 134 6.65 -6.24 -3.26
N SER A 135 7.06 -6.97 -2.22
CA SER A 135 6.69 -6.63 -0.84
C SER A 135 7.14 -5.21 -0.41
N ASP A 136 8.19 -4.67 -1.03
CA ASP A 136 8.74 -3.35 -0.73
C ASP A 136 8.32 -2.24 -1.71
N SER A 137 7.27 -2.45 -2.47
CA SER A 137 6.76 -1.52 -3.51
C SER A 137 6.46 -0.12 -3.01
N SER A 138 6.01 0.05 -1.76
CA SER A 138 5.70 1.37 -1.19
C SER A 138 6.91 2.32 -1.13
N ARG A 139 8.14 1.80 -1.27
CA ARG A 139 9.37 2.61 -1.31
C ARG A 139 9.40 3.62 -2.46
N PHE A 140 8.63 3.36 -3.55
CA PHE A 140 8.62 4.19 -4.75
C PHE A 140 7.60 5.32 -4.74
N HIS A 141 6.75 5.39 -3.71
CA HIS A 141 5.68 6.40 -3.73
C HIS A 141 5.26 6.91 -2.34
N TYR A 142 5.36 6.09 -1.28
CA TYR A 142 4.75 6.46 -0.01
C TYR A 142 5.32 7.76 0.56
N ALA A 143 6.63 7.97 0.48
CA ALA A 143 7.27 9.18 1.00
C ALA A 143 6.78 10.46 0.29
N ASP A 144 6.44 10.36 -0.99
CA ASP A 144 6.06 11.49 -1.84
C ASP A 144 4.58 11.86 -1.72
N LEU A 145 3.77 11.01 -1.08
CA LEU A 145 2.35 11.30 -0.86
C LEU A 145 2.18 12.34 0.25
N PRO A 146 1.30 13.34 0.08
CA PRO A 146 0.97 14.29 1.14
C PRO A 146 0.37 13.62 2.37
N GLU A 147 0.54 14.25 3.53
CA GLU A 147 -0.20 13.90 4.76
C GLU A 147 -1.67 14.39 4.66
N PRO A 148 -2.62 13.84 5.43
CA PRO A 148 -2.46 12.69 6.33
C PRO A 148 -2.54 11.35 5.57
N LYS A 149 -1.68 10.40 5.95
CA LYS A 149 -1.61 9.08 5.30
C LYS A 149 -1.26 7.99 6.31
N TRP A 150 -1.84 6.82 6.12
CA TRP A 150 -1.59 5.61 6.89
C TRP A 150 -1.27 4.45 5.97
N LEU A 151 -0.42 3.55 6.42
CA LEU A 151 0.00 2.37 5.69
C LEU A 151 -0.21 1.12 6.54
N ARG A 152 -0.75 0.07 5.94
CA ARG A 152 -0.82 -1.26 6.52
C ARG A 152 -0.42 -2.30 5.49
N TYR A 153 0.62 -3.05 5.81
CA TYR A 153 0.92 -4.32 5.17
C TYR A 153 0.43 -5.46 6.06
N ALA A 154 -0.47 -6.31 5.54
CA ALA A 154 -0.95 -7.48 6.27
C ALA A 154 0.05 -8.63 6.10
N PRO A 155 0.66 -9.15 7.21
CA PRO A 155 1.59 -10.25 7.12
C PRO A 155 0.91 -11.55 6.68
N ASN A 156 1.62 -12.40 5.94
CA ASN A 156 1.13 -13.73 5.53
C ASN A 156 -0.21 -13.69 4.76
N THR A 157 -0.45 -12.63 4.00
CA THR A 157 -1.62 -12.52 3.14
C THR A 157 -1.21 -12.35 1.70
N ASP A 158 -2.06 -12.81 0.80
CA ASP A 158 -1.95 -12.62 -0.65
C ASP A 158 -2.73 -11.37 -1.11
N HIS A 159 -2.91 -11.23 -2.41
CA HIS A 159 -3.65 -10.12 -3.04
C HIS A 159 -5.08 -9.93 -2.51
N LYS A 160 -5.73 -10.98 -2.02
CA LYS A 160 -7.11 -10.92 -1.51
C LYS A 160 -7.22 -10.29 -0.14
N GLN A 161 -6.10 -10.28 0.61
CA GLN A 161 -6.10 -9.89 2.02
C GLN A 161 -7.03 -10.77 2.89
N ASN A 162 -7.26 -10.38 4.12
CA ASN A 162 -8.15 -11.09 5.03
C ASN A 162 -9.16 -10.13 5.68
N ASP A 163 -10.15 -10.70 6.39
CA ASP A 163 -11.22 -9.93 7.01
C ASP A 163 -10.73 -8.97 8.11
N ASP A 164 -9.60 -9.27 8.77
CA ASP A 164 -9.05 -8.39 9.81
C ASP A 164 -8.55 -7.07 9.23
N VAL A 165 -8.01 -7.11 8.00
CA VAL A 165 -7.63 -5.88 7.28
C VAL A 165 -8.84 -5.01 7.01
N ILE A 166 -9.95 -5.62 6.57
CA ILE A 166 -11.19 -4.91 6.26
C ILE A 166 -11.79 -4.31 7.54
N ARG A 167 -11.84 -5.08 8.63
CA ARG A 167 -12.37 -4.60 9.92
C ARG A 167 -11.57 -3.41 10.47
N ALA A 168 -10.25 -3.48 10.42
CA ALA A 168 -9.42 -2.35 10.86
C ALA A 168 -9.58 -1.11 9.96
N ALA A 169 -9.84 -1.30 8.66
CA ALA A 169 -10.18 -0.19 7.77
C ALA A 169 -11.52 0.47 8.13
N LEU A 170 -12.52 -0.31 8.54
CA LEU A 170 -13.80 0.23 9.01
C LEU A 170 -13.63 1.09 10.26
N SER A 171 -12.82 0.64 11.24
CA SER A 171 -12.49 1.43 12.43
C SER A 171 -11.81 2.77 12.10
N TRP A 172 -10.90 2.78 11.11
CA TRP A 172 -10.32 4.03 10.62
C TRP A 172 -11.34 4.93 9.91
N ILE A 173 -12.28 4.34 9.14
CA ILE A 173 -13.35 5.07 8.47
C ILE A 173 -14.27 5.75 9.51
N ASP A 174 -14.57 5.08 10.61
CA ASP A 174 -15.38 5.64 11.69
C ASP A 174 -14.69 6.86 12.32
N ASP A 175 -13.38 6.81 12.54
CA ASP A 175 -12.62 7.99 12.99
C ASP A 175 -12.75 9.15 11.99
N VAL A 176 -12.62 8.88 10.69
CA VAL A 176 -12.80 9.91 9.65
C VAL A 176 -14.21 10.49 9.67
N LEU A 177 -15.24 9.66 9.83
CA LEU A 177 -16.66 10.09 9.90
C LEU A 177 -16.90 10.97 11.13
N ASP A 178 -16.31 10.61 12.25
CA ASP A 178 -16.39 11.31 13.52
C ASP A 178 -15.46 12.56 13.62
N ASN A 179 -14.67 12.87 12.58
CA ASN A 179 -13.62 13.91 12.58
C ASN A 179 -12.56 13.68 13.67
N LYS A 180 -12.30 12.44 14.04
CA LYS A 180 -11.21 12.05 14.93
C LYS A 180 -9.92 11.88 14.12
N THR A 181 -8.79 12.04 14.79
CA THR A 181 -7.48 11.77 14.19
C THR A 181 -6.97 10.42 14.67
N SER A 182 -6.86 9.48 13.77
CA SER A 182 -6.24 8.18 14.06
C SER A 182 -4.75 8.33 14.38
N PRO A 183 -4.18 7.47 15.23
CA PRO A 183 -2.74 7.42 15.47
C PRO A 183 -1.94 7.25 14.17
N ASN A 184 -0.74 7.79 14.12
CA ASN A 184 0.14 7.73 12.95
C ASN A 184 1.52 7.20 13.34
N LEU A 185 2.26 6.67 12.37
CA LEU A 185 3.64 6.19 12.50
C LEU A 185 4.59 7.06 11.67
N GLN A 186 5.60 7.62 12.32
CA GLN A 186 6.76 8.16 11.64
C GLN A 186 7.90 7.16 11.71
N TRP A 187 8.58 6.88 10.62
CA TRP A 187 9.70 5.93 10.63
C TRP A 187 10.88 6.37 9.78
N LYS A 188 12.01 5.80 10.08
CA LYS A 188 13.24 6.01 9.33
C LYS A 188 14.12 4.76 9.40
N LEU A 189 14.59 4.31 8.25
CA LEU A 189 15.65 3.31 8.17
C LEU A 189 17.00 4.02 8.20
N SER A 190 17.88 3.62 9.13
CA SER A 190 19.24 4.12 9.18
C SER A 190 20.14 3.37 8.18
N PRO A 191 21.28 3.97 7.73
CA PRO A 191 22.24 3.27 6.89
C PRO A 191 22.83 1.98 7.51
N ARG A 192 22.68 1.81 8.83
CA ARG A 192 23.16 0.63 9.58
C ARG A 192 22.09 -0.45 9.74
N GLY A 193 20.97 -0.37 8.99
CA GLY A 193 19.88 -1.35 9.02
C GLY A 193 19.04 -1.29 10.31
N VAL A 194 18.98 -0.15 11.01
CA VAL A 194 18.07 0.03 12.15
C VAL A 194 16.85 0.78 11.67
N LEU A 195 15.69 0.13 11.77
CA LEU A 195 14.39 0.75 11.53
C LEU A 195 13.88 1.37 12.83
N TRP A 196 13.73 2.68 12.82
CA TRP A 196 13.21 3.48 13.92
C TRP A 196 11.75 3.84 13.66
N VAL A 197 10.91 3.73 14.69
CA VAL A 197 9.48 4.10 14.60
C VAL A 197 9.10 4.96 15.80
N ARG A 198 8.38 6.04 15.51
CA ARG A 198 7.76 6.92 16.50
C ARG A 198 6.25 6.95 16.26
N PRO A 199 5.46 6.26 17.06
CA PRO A 199 4.00 6.40 17.07
C PRO A 199 3.59 7.79 17.59
N SER A 200 2.50 8.36 17.06
CA SER A 200 1.94 9.63 17.55
C SER A 200 1.12 9.49 18.83
N ALA A 201 0.71 8.26 19.18
CA ALA A 201 0.03 7.91 20.43
C ALA A 201 0.68 6.63 20.99
N THR A 202 0.39 6.32 22.26
CA THR A 202 0.89 5.07 22.89
C THR A 202 0.18 3.86 22.27
N PRO A 203 0.91 2.95 21.60
CA PRO A 203 0.32 1.73 21.04
C PRO A 203 0.05 0.70 22.15
N LYS A 204 -0.96 -0.14 21.93
CA LYS A 204 -1.22 -1.36 22.70
C LYS A 204 -0.05 -2.35 22.58
N GLU A 205 0.45 -2.50 21.36
CA GLU A 205 1.53 -3.40 21.03
C GLU A 205 2.32 -2.90 19.83
N VAL A 206 3.63 -3.20 19.80
CA VAL A 206 4.49 -2.98 18.64
C VAL A 206 5.25 -4.26 18.32
N ARG A 207 5.21 -4.70 17.08
CA ARG A 207 5.87 -5.93 16.60
C ARG A 207 6.86 -5.63 15.47
N LEU A 208 8.00 -6.30 15.50
CA LEU A 208 8.82 -6.49 14.31
C LEU A 208 8.30 -7.74 13.59
N TRP A 209 7.89 -7.60 12.35
CA TRP A 209 7.61 -8.69 11.44
C TRP A 209 8.77 -8.89 10.48
N GLN A 210 9.14 -10.15 10.20
CA GLN A 210 10.20 -10.50 9.26
C GLN A 210 9.98 -11.86 8.62
N ALA A 211 10.45 -11.99 7.37
CA ALA A 211 10.54 -13.24 6.63
C ALA A 211 11.87 -13.31 5.90
N THR A 212 12.50 -14.49 5.84
CA THR A 212 13.74 -14.71 5.11
C THR A 212 13.53 -15.72 4.00
N ASN A 213 13.95 -15.36 2.79
CA ASN A 213 14.08 -16.30 1.69
C ASN A 213 15.57 -16.45 1.37
N PRO A 214 16.18 -17.64 1.60
CA PRO A 214 17.61 -17.86 1.39
C PRO A 214 17.99 -18.02 -0.09
N GLU A 215 17.01 -18.24 -0.97
CA GLU A 215 17.23 -18.57 -2.39
C GLU A 215 16.95 -17.39 -3.31
N ALA A 216 15.92 -16.58 -3.03
CA ALA A 216 15.46 -15.51 -3.91
C ALA A 216 14.98 -14.29 -3.13
N ARG A 217 14.99 -13.11 -3.79
CA ARG A 217 14.39 -11.87 -3.26
C ARG A 217 12.87 -11.85 -3.51
N ASP A 218 12.23 -12.98 -3.29
CA ASP A 218 10.80 -13.21 -3.55
C ASP A 218 10.09 -13.60 -2.25
N PHE A 219 9.15 -12.76 -1.84
CA PHE A 219 8.39 -12.91 -0.59
C PHE A 219 6.89 -13.13 -0.86
N ARG A 220 6.52 -13.50 -2.09
CA ARG A 220 5.14 -13.85 -2.41
C ARG A 220 4.68 -15.02 -1.55
N LEU A 221 3.40 -15.00 -1.14
CA LEU A 221 2.84 -16.04 -0.28
C LEU A 221 2.94 -17.43 -0.91
N GLU A 222 2.83 -17.52 -2.23
CA GLU A 222 2.98 -18.76 -2.99
C GLU A 222 4.40 -19.34 -2.97
N GLU A 223 5.43 -18.50 -2.73
CA GLU A 223 6.83 -18.90 -2.69
C GLU A 223 7.30 -19.27 -1.28
N ILE A 224 7.01 -18.43 -0.30
CA ILE A 224 7.53 -18.63 1.07
C ILE A 224 6.46 -19.11 2.06
N GLY A 225 5.20 -19.32 1.60
CA GLY A 225 4.09 -19.64 2.48
C GLY A 225 3.88 -18.56 3.54
N ALA A 226 3.35 -18.96 4.71
CA ALA A 226 3.19 -18.09 5.87
C ALA A 226 4.53 -17.89 6.62
N GLY A 227 5.58 -17.50 5.89
CA GLY A 227 6.94 -17.39 6.40
C GLY A 227 7.23 -16.15 7.25
N TRP A 228 6.30 -15.20 7.31
CA TRP A 228 6.46 -14.02 8.17
C TRP A 228 6.21 -14.37 9.63
N THR A 229 7.19 -14.08 10.48
CA THR A 229 7.14 -14.27 11.94
C THR A 229 7.29 -12.92 12.64
N SER A 230 6.78 -12.82 13.86
CA SER A 230 6.84 -11.57 14.61
C SER A 230 7.47 -11.73 15.99
N GLN A 231 8.01 -10.63 16.50
CA GLN A 231 8.45 -10.48 17.87
C GLN A 231 8.03 -9.12 18.43
N ILE A 232 7.63 -9.11 19.71
CA ILE A 232 7.24 -7.87 20.40
C ILE A 232 8.47 -6.98 20.60
N LEU A 233 8.33 -5.71 20.30
CA LEU A 233 9.33 -4.67 20.56
C LEU A 233 8.97 -3.91 21.84
N GLN A 234 9.97 -3.69 22.69
CA GLN A 234 9.81 -2.84 23.86
C GLN A 234 10.10 -1.37 23.53
N PRO A 235 9.35 -0.44 24.13
CA PRO A 235 9.60 0.98 23.93
C PRO A 235 10.97 1.37 24.50
N ARG A 236 11.66 2.23 23.78
CA ARG A 236 12.85 2.93 24.24
C ARG A 236 12.45 4.25 24.90
N ARG A 237 13.42 5.05 25.31
CA ARG A 237 13.16 6.39 25.86
C ARG A 237 12.29 7.22 24.90
N ASN A 238 11.36 7.98 25.44
CA ASN A 238 10.44 8.88 24.72
C ASN A 238 9.49 8.16 23.74
N GLY A 239 9.08 6.93 24.03
CA GLY A 239 8.11 6.19 23.19
C GLY A 239 8.65 5.80 21.80
N LEU A 240 9.97 5.82 21.62
CA LEU A 240 10.61 5.40 20.37
C LEU A 240 10.76 3.86 20.36
N TYR A 241 10.52 3.24 19.22
CA TYR A 241 10.80 1.82 18.99
C TYR A 241 11.89 1.68 17.95
N ALA A 242 12.65 0.59 18.02
CA ALA A 242 13.70 0.31 17.04
C ALA A 242 13.95 -1.18 16.92
N ALA A 243 14.11 -1.62 15.69
CA ALA A 243 14.54 -2.96 15.35
C ALA A 243 15.79 -2.92 14.48
N ARG A 244 16.73 -3.81 14.74
CA ARG A 244 17.89 -4.03 13.89
C ARG A 244 17.78 -5.42 13.29
N VAL A 245 17.60 -5.50 11.99
CA VAL A 245 17.65 -6.74 11.22
C VAL A 245 19.02 -6.82 10.57
N ARG A 246 19.67 -7.99 10.67
CA ARG A 246 20.96 -8.25 10.02
C ARG A 246 20.71 -8.97 8.70
N PRO A 247 21.54 -8.75 7.69
CA PRO A 247 21.49 -9.58 6.49
C PRO A 247 21.60 -11.06 6.87
N PRO A 248 20.81 -11.94 6.24
CA PRO A 248 20.92 -13.38 6.45
C PRO A 248 22.25 -13.92 5.89
N ALA A 249 22.59 -15.15 6.23
CA ALA A 249 23.80 -15.81 5.69
C ALA A 249 23.69 -16.05 4.17
N ALA A 250 22.48 -16.24 3.66
CA ALA A 250 22.17 -16.36 2.24
C ALA A 250 20.81 -15.72 1.95
N GLY A 251 20.63 -15.19 0.74
CA GLY A 251 19.38 -14.58 0.28
C GLY A 251 19.06 -13.24 0.94
N TRP A 252 17.79 -13.01 1.23
CA TRP A 252 17.24 -11.74 1.68
C TRP A 252 16.27 -11.91 2.84
N THR A 253 16.19 -10.88 3.69
CA THR A 253 15.18 -10.77 4.73
C THR A 253 14.33 -9.53 4.50
N ALA A 254 13.02 -9.71 4.33
CA ALA A 254 12.04 -8.63 4.35
C ALA A 254 11.57 -8.39 5.79
N PHE A 255 11.36 -7.12 6.18
CA PHE A 255 10.93 -6.78 7.53
C PHE A 255 10.19 -5.44 7.59
N MET A 256 9.33 -5.30 8.58
CA MET A 256 8.58 -4.08 8.89
C MET A 256 8.26 -4.01 10.37
N ILE A 257 7.87 -2.84 10.84
CA ILE A 257 7.33 -2.67 12.20
C ILE A 257 5.83 -2.38 12.08
N GLU A 258 5.04 -3.12 12.87
CA GLU A 258 3.62 -2.96 13.04
C GLU A 258 3.33 -2.37 14.41
N ALA A 259 2.38 -1.45 14.50
CA ALA A 259 1.84 -0.94 15.75
C ALA A 259 0.32 -1.08 15.77
N THR A 260 -0.17 -1.64 16.86
CA THR A 260 -1.59 -1.82 17.16
C THR A 260 -2.04 -0.79 18.18
N PHE A 261 -3.17 -0.16 17.95
CA PHE A 261 -3.76 0.85 18.82
C PHE A 261 -5.15 0.44 19.25
N ASP A 262 -5.42 0.51 20.55
CA ASP A 262 -6.74 0.27 21.09
C ASP A 262 -7.73 1.33 20.58
N VAL A 263 -8.92 0.89 20.21
CA VAL A 263 -10.07 1.75 19.95
C VAL A 263 -11.07 1.60 21.09
N ALA A 264 -11.55 2.71 21.62
CA ALA A 264 -12.48 2.68 22.74
C ALA A 264 -13.82 2.04 22.33
N GLY A 265 -14.27 1.04 23.08
CA GLY A 265 -15.54 0.35 22.87
C GLY A 265 -15.40 -1.18 22.82
N PRO A 266 -16.48 -1.90 22.58
CA PRO A 266 -16.41 -3.35 22.37
C PRO A 266 -15.60 -3.69 21.11
N GLU A 267 -14.65 -4.60 21.22
CA GLU A 267 -13.74 -5.01 20.13
C GLU A 267 -14.50 -5.51 18.88
N GLU A 268 -15.63 -6.14 19.07
CA GLU A 268 -16.50 -6.62 17.97
C GLU A 268 -17.02 -5.49 17.08
N LEU A 269 -17.25 -4.30 17.65
CA LEU A 269 -17.77 -3.12 16.99
C LEU A 269 -16.66 -2.10 16.63
N ASN A 270 -15.57 -2.11 17.41
CA ASN A 270 -14.46 -1.19 17.30
C ASN A 270 -13.14 -1.98 17.30
N PRO A 271 -12.80 -2.66 16.21
CA PRO A 271 -11.54 -3.40 16.14
C PRO A 271 -10.34 -2.47 16.24
N ASP A 272 -9.26 -2.98 16.83
CA ASP A 272 -8.00 -2.28 16.95
C ASP A 272 -7.53 -1.71 15.60
N GLN A 273 -6.99 -0.51 15.64
CA GLN A 273 -6.34 0.09 14.48
C GLN A 273 -4.90 -0.42 14.37
N VAL A 274 -4.54 -0.92 13.20
CA VAL A 274 -3.22 -1.50 12.94
C VAL A 274 -2.55 -0.78 11.78
N TYR A 275 -1.36 -0.25 12.03
CA TYR A 275 -0.55 0.44 11.02
C TYR A 275 0.85 -0.13 10.97
N THR A 276 1.49 -0.06 9.80
CA THR A 276 2.85 -0.55 9.61
C THR A 276 3.76 0.52 9.02
N THR A 277 5.03 0.31 9.14
CA THR A 277 6.01 0.95 8.24
C THR A 277 5.90 0.35 6.84
N GLY A 278 6.54 0.97 5.85
CA GLY A 278 6.86 0.26 4.61
C GLY A 278 7.75 -0.95 4.88
N VAL A 279 7.60 -1.98 4.06
CA VAL A 279 8.49 -3.15 4.11
C VAL A 279 9.88 -2.75 3.63
N GLN A 280 10.89 -3.21 4.33
CA GLN A 280 12.31 -3.07 4.01
C GLN A 280 12.88 -4.43 3.66
N VAL A 281 13.87 -4.49 2.78
CA VAL A 281 14.55 -5.74 2.42
C VAL A 281 16.06 -5.57 2.65
N ILE A 282 16.69 -6.56 3.26
CA ILE A 282 18.11 -6.56 3.58
C ILE A 282 18.77 -7.89 3.15
N PRO A 283 19.96 -7.87 2.47
CA PRO A 283 20.63 -6.68 1.93
C PRO A 283 19.73 -5.94 0.90
N ASP A 284 19.89 -4.61 0.81
CA ASP A 284 19.17 -3.82 -0.21
C ASP A 284 19.92 -3.93 -1.55
N THR A 285 19.98 -5.15 -2.05
CA THR A 285 20.59 -5.50 -3.35
C THR A 285 19.56 -6.19 -4.22
N LEU A 286 19.65 -5.97 -5.50
CA LEU A 286 18.79 -6.58 -6.51
C LEU A 286 19.60 -7.64 -7.25
N PRO A 287 19.10 -8.90 -7.32
CA PRO A 287 19.85 -10.01 -7.94
C PRO A 287 19.97 -9.90 -9.45
N TYR A 288 19.06 -9.19 -10.09
CA TYR A 288 19.04 -9.01 -11.53
C TYR A 288 19.21 -7.54 -11.89
N GLN A 289 19.72 -7.27 -13.10
CA GLN A 289 19.92 -5.92 -13.59
C GLN A 289 19.21 -5.71 -14.91
N GLY A 290 18.82 -4.46 -15.16
CA GLY A 290 18.21 -4.05 -16.41
C GLY A 290 16.72 -4.34 -16.45
N THR A 291 16.24 -4.67 -17.64
CA THR A 291 14.82 -4.92 -17.90
C THR A 291 14.68 -6.14 -18.81
N ALA A 292 13.50 -6.79 -18.81
CA ALA A 292 13.16 -7.81 -19.80
C ALA A 292 13.18 -7.28 -21.25
N CYS A 293 13.20 -5.96 -21.39
CA CYS A 293 13.06 -5.28 -22.67
C CYS A 293 14.36 -5.40 -23.47
N ARG A 294 14.29 -6.03 -24.62
CA ARG A 294 15.40 -6.03 -25.59
C ARG A 294 15.48 -4.62 -26.17
N ASN A 295 16.68 -4.03 -26.16
CA ASN A 295 16.95 -2.85 -26.97
C ASN A 295 16.85 -3.30 -28.43
N GLU A 296 15.71 -3.04 -29.11
CA GLU A 296 15.60 -3.12 -30.55
C GLU A 296 16.23 -1.90 -31.20
#